data_456a35310303be23ca1e2d19e347fc33
#
_entry.id   456a35310303be23ca1e2d19e347fc33
#
_cell.length_a   1.000
_cell.length_b   1.000
_cell.length_c   1.000
_cell.angle_alpha   90.00
_cell.angle_beta   90.00
_cell.angle_gamma   90.00
#
_symmetry.space_group_name_H-M   'P 1'
#
loop_
_entity.id
_entity.type
_entity.pdbx_description
1 polymer ?
#
loop_
_entity_poly.entity_id
_entity_poly.type
_entity_poly.pdbx_seq_one_letter_code
_entity_poly.pdbx_strand_id
1 'polypeptide(L)'
;GYKGSSVESLKFPWGIDGAINGDIYVADWGNDRVVRFTQDGEFVSDIHKGEGADLYLNRPADVAVDHDDNMFVADWGNQVLQVFDRDGNFLDLKRGEADLNAWAIEYLEAQQDEKIARSTYVPVYDTDTDDVREISARIEPFFWDPCSVTLDENGRVYVLETCRHRFQIFERI
;
A
#
# COMPACT_ATOMS: atom_id res chain seq x y z
N GLY A 1 -12.29 20.50 -10.98
CA GLY A 1 -11.66 19.30 -11.54
C GLY A 1 -12.45 18.73 -12.70
N TYR A 2 -11.77 18.32 -13.75
CA TYR A 2 -12.40 17.71 -14.92
C TYR A 2 -12.46 16.19 -14.74
N LYS A 3 -13.59 15.57 -15.08
CA LYS A 3 -13.79 14.12 -15.02
C LYS A 3 -13.36 13.51 -16.36
N GLY A 4 -12.40 12.59 -16.36
CA GLY A 4 -12.00 11.90 -17.59
C GLY A 4 -10.61 11.25 -17.53
N SER A 5 -10.12 10.81 -18.67
CA SER A 5 -8.83 10.14 -18.87
C SER A 5 -7.74 11.04 -19.48
N SER A 6 -7.93 12.36 -19.49
CA SER A 6 -6.86 13.29 -19.88
C SER A 6 -5.83 13.39 -18.76
N VAL A 7 -4.62 13.84 -19.07
CA VAL A 7 -3.50 13.99 -18.12
C VAL A 7 -3.92 14.79 -16.86
N GLU A 8 -4.83 15.76 -17.02
CA GLU A 8 -5.28 16.68 -15.98
C GLU A 8 -6.61 16.26 -15.30
N SER A 9 -7.24 15.16 -15.72
CA SER A 9 -8.54 14.78 -15.18
C SER A 9 -8.49 13.52 -14.35
N LEU A 10 -9.02 13.61 -13.12
CA LEU A 10 -9.13 12.49 -12.20
C LEU A 10 -10.40 11.66 -12.46
N LYS A 11 -10.33 10.36 -12.18
CA LYS A 11 -11.44 9.43 -12.28
C LYS A 11 -11.54 8.60 -11.00
N PHE A 12 -12.60 8.84 -10.23
CA PHE A 12 -12.80 8.20 -8.93
C PHE A 12 -11.55 8.31 -8.02
N PRO A 13 -11.03 9.52 -7.73
CA PRO A 13 -9.92 9.67 -6.80
C PRO A 13 -10.39 9.26 -5.39
N TRP A 14 -9.56 8.50 -4.66
CA TRP A 14 -9.89 8.04 -3.32
C TRP A 14 -9.01 8.68 -2.25
N GLY A 15 -7.70 8.53 -2.36
CA GLY A 15 -6.74 9.02 -1.39
C GLY A 15 -6.04 10.30 -1.83
N ILE A 16 -5.60 11.10 -0.87
CA ILE A 16 -4.86 12.35 -1.09
C ILE A 16 -3.92 12.62 0.08
N ASP A 17 -2.71 13.04 -0.22
CA ASP A 17 -1.76 13.53 0.78
C ASP A 17 -0.95 14.71 0.26
N GLY A 18 -0.35 15.48 1.18
CA GLY A 18 0.45 16.66 0.89
C GLY A 18 1.88 16.52 1.36
N ALA A 19 2.84 16.71 0.46
CA ALA A 19 4.24 16.76 0.79
C ALA A 19 4.62 18.07 1.50
N ILE A 20 5.77 18.07 2.20
CA ILE A 20 6.27 19.23 2.93
C ILE A 20 6.50 20.44 2.01
N ASN A 21 6.89 20.20 0.76
CA ASN A 21 7.10 21.26 -0.24
C ASN A 21 5.80 21.88 -0.76
N GLY A 22 4.64 21.37 -0.31
CA GLY A 22 3.30 21.83 -0.70
C GLY A 22 2.72 21.10 -1.90
N ASP A 23 3.43 20.16 -2.54
CA ASP A 23 2.89 19.35 -3.60
C ASP A 23 1.79 18.40 -3.06
N ILE A 24 0.82 18.10 -3.90
CA ILE A 24 -0.35 17.30 -3.58
C ILE A 24 -0.29 16.03 -4.40
N TYR A 25 -0.43 14.88 -3.74
CA TYR A 25 -0.47 13.57 -4.36
C TYR A 25 -1.88 12.98 -4.25
N VAL A 26 -2.39 12.43 -5.35
CA VAL A 26 -3.75 11.89 -5.43
C VAL A 26 -3.74 10.49 -5.98
N ALA A 27 -4.31 9.55 -5.25
CA ALA A 27 -4.59 8.20 -5.74
C ALA A 27 -5.80 8.24 -6.69
N ASP A 28 -5.53 8.22 -7.99
CA ASP A 28 -6.52 8.31 -9.07
C ASP A 28 -6.99 6.90 -9.46
N TRP A 29 -7.80 6.31 -8.58
CA TRP A 29 -8.24 4.91 -8.57
C TRP A 29 -8.75 4.43 -9.93
N GLY A 30 -9.57 5.21 -10.58
CA GLY A 30 -10.20 4.82 -11.83
C GLY A 30 -9.32 4.98 -13.08
N ASN A 31 -8.11 5.52 -12.93
CA ASN A 31 -7.10 5.66 -13.99
C ASN A 31 -5.82 4.87 -13.68
N ASP A 32 -5.82 4.05 -12.62
CA ASP A 32 -4.70 3.18 -12.24
C ASP A 32 -3.38 3.94 -12.07
N ARG A 33 -3.41 5.10 -11.38
CA ARG A 33 -2.24 5.98 -11.22
C ARG A 33 -2.26 6.78 -9.92
N VAL A 34 -1.10 7.29 -9.54
CA VAL A 34 -0.96 8.42 -8.61
C VAL A 34 -0.61 9.66 -9.42
N VAL A 35 -1.27 10.78 -9.13
CA VAL A 35 -1.03 12.08 -9.80
C VAL A 35 -0.47 13.05 -8.80
N ARG A 36 0.59 13.77 -9.20
CA ARG A 36 1.19 14.88 -8.44
C ARG A 36 0.77 16.21 -9.03
N PHE A 37 0.34 17.11 -8.16
CA PHE A 37 0.02 18.50 -8.46
C PHE A 37 0.88 19.43 -7.60
N THR A 38 1.09 20.66 -8.08
CA THR A 38 1.59 21.74 -7.24
C THR A 38 0.55 22.12 -6.18
N GLN A 39 0.95 22.91 -5.15
CA GLN A 39 0.02 23.47 -4.17
C GLN A 39 -1.10 24.33 -4.78
N ASP A 40 -0.88 24.87 -5.98
CA ASP A 40 -1.87 25.68 -6.72
C ASP A 40 -2.78 24.81 -7.62
N GLY A 41 -2.56 23.47 -7.62
CA GLY A 41 -3.36 22.52 -8.37
C GLY A 41 -2.94 22.35 -9.84
N GLU A 42 -1.74 22.78 -10.20
CA GLU A 42 -1.18 22.54 -11.53
C GLU A 42 -0.61 21.14 -11.62
N PHE A 43 -0.85 20.44 -12.73
CA PHE A 43 -0.32 19.10 -12.98
C PHE A 43 1.22 19.13 -13.08
N VAL A 44 1.87 18.22 -12.35
CA VAL A 44 3.33 18.03 -12.38
C VAL A 44 3.69 16.73 -13.09
N SER A 45 3.20 15.61 -12.61
CA SER A 45 3.52 14.27 -13.13
C SER A 45 2.45 13.25 -12.73
N ASP A 46 2.49 12.08 -13.35
CA ASP A 46 1.75 10.92 -12.90
C ASP A 46 2.61 9.64 -12.94
N ILE A 47 2.23 8.68 -12.13
CA ILE A 47 2.90 7.40 -12.01
C ILE A 47 1.87 6.30 -12.18
N HIS A 48 2.01 5.49 -13.22
CA HIS A 48 1.27 4.26 -13.46
C HIS A 48 2.07 3.02 -13.09
N LYS A 49 3.40 3.13 -13.21
CA LYS A 49 4.37 2.09 -12.90
C LYS A 49 5.69 2.76 -12.56
N GLY A 50 6.31 2.37 -11.45
CA GLY A 50 7.64 2.86 -11.11
C GLY A 50 8.70 2.31 -12.06
N GLU A 51 9.73 3.09 -12.35
CA GLU A 51 10.92 2.58 -13.03
C GLU A 51 11.56 1.49 -12.15
N GLY A 52 11.78 0.30 -12.72
CA GLY A 52 12.27 -0.87 -11.99
C GLY A 52 11.20 -1.72 -11.31
N ALA A 53 9.93 -1.28 -11.23
CA ALA A 53 8.85 -2.10 -10.70
C ALA A 53 8.43 -3.22 -11.67
N ASP A 54 8.00 -4.35 -11.11
CA ASP A 54 7.40 -5.43 -11.90
C ASP A 54 5.92 -5.20 -12.18
N LEU A 55 5.21 -4.48 -11.26
CA LEU A 55 3.78 -4.27 -11.31
C LEU A 55 3.42 -2.84 -11.75
N TYR A 56 2.41 -2.72 -12.60
CA TYR A 56 1.66 -1.47 -12.77
C TYR A 56 0.76 -1.24 -11.55
N LEU A 57 0.50 0.02 -11.20
CA LEU A 57 -0.56 0.35 -10.25
C LEU A 57 -1.91 -0.14 -10.79
N ASN A 58 -2.72 -0.69 -9.90
CA ASN A 58 -4.04 -1.20 -10.22
C ASN A 58 -5.04 -0.73 -9.16
N ARG A 59 -5.80 0.28 -9.49
CA ARG A 59 -6.78 0.88 -8.59
C ARG A 59 -6.18 1.31 -7.25
N PRO A 60 -5.15 2.17 -7.24
CA PRO A 60 -4.57 2.66 -6.01
C PRO A 60 -5.65 3.34 -5.15
N ALA A 61 -5.81 2.88 -3.91
CA ALA A 61 -6.84 3.38 -3.01
C ALA A 61 -6.36 4.62 -2.24
N ASP A 62 -5.09 4.65 -1.86
CA ASP A 62 -4.55 5.73 -1.05
C ASP A 62 -3.07 5.93 -1.32
N VAL A 63 -2.58 7.12 -0.97
CA VAL A 63 -1.17 7.50 -1.04
C VAL A 63 -0.80 8.31 0.19
N ALA A 64 0.37 8.04 0.77
CA ALA A 64 0.99 8.85 1.81
C ALA A 64 2.41 9.22 1.40
N VAL A 65 2.91 10.37 1.86
CA VAL A 65 4.21 10.91 1.46
C VAL A 65 5.05 11.19 2.70
N ASP A 66 6.30 10.72 2.71
CA ASP A 66 7.22 10.98 3.81
C ASP A 66 7.98 12.31 3.67
N HIS A 67 8.89 12.55 4.62
CA HIS A 67 9.71 13.76 4.66
C HIS A 67 10.76 13.86 3.54
N ASP A 68 11.07 12.75 2.90
CA ASP A 68 12.00 12.65 1.77
C ASP A 68 11.26 12.66 0.42
N ASP A 69 9.94 12.94 0.44
CA ASP A 69 9.02 12.89 -0.69
C ASP A 69 8.85 11.48 -1.29
N ASN A 70 9.14 10.40 -0.54
CA ASN A 70 8.82 9.05 -0.98
C ASN A 70 7.31 8.80 -0.85
N MET A 71 6.75 8.12 -1.84
CA MET A 71 5.32 7.80 -1.93
C MET A 71 5.06 6.36 -1.51
N PHE A 72 4.14 6.18 -0.59
CA PHE A 72 3.62 4.89 -0.13
C PHE A 72 2.21 4.73 -0.68
N VAL A 73 2.01 3.78 -1.56
CA VAL A 73 0.75 3.61 -2.30
C VAL A 73 0.06 2.32 -1.90
N ALA A 74 -1.12 2.43 -1.30
CA ALA A 74 -2.02 1.30 -1.05
C ALA A 74 -2.64 0.84 -2.38
N ASP A 75 -2.00 -0.11 -3.04
CA ASP A 75 -2.38 -0.60 -4.36
C ASP A 75 -3.42 -1.72 -4.23
N TRP A 76 -4.67 -1.30 -4.09
CA TRP A 76 -5.82 -2.14 -3.78
C TRP A 76 -6.00 -3.29 -4.77
N GLY A 77 -5.89 -3.05 -6.07
CA GLY A 77 -6.12 -4.08 -7.09
C GLY A 77 -5.02 -5.14 -7.13
N ASN A 78 -3.81 -4.79 -6.73
CA ASN A 78 -2.67 -5.71 -6.64
C ASN A 78 -2.49 -6.33 -5.25
N GLN A 79 -3.26 -5.89 -4.25
CA GLN A 79 -3.18 -6.36 -2.86
C GLN A 79 -1.79 -6.15 -2.23
N VAL A 80 -1.17 -4.99 -2.50
CA VAL A 80 0.18 -4.66 -2.04
C VAL A 80 0.28 -3.20 -1.59
N LEU A 81 1.35 -2.89 -0.85
CA LEU A 81 1.88 -1.55 -0.71
C LEU A 81 3.06 -1.43 -1.67
N GLN A 82 3.05 -0.44 -2.55
CA GLN A 82 4.20 -0.08 -3.39
C GLN A 82 4.83 1.22 -2.88
N VAL A 83 6.15 1.28 -2.90
CA VAL A 83 6.91 2.47 -2.46
C VAL A 83 7.72 3.00 -3.63
N PHE A 84 7.64 4.31 -3.85
CA PHE A 84 8.36 5.02 -4.92
C PHE A 84 9.06 6.25 -4.35
N ASP A 85 10.14 6.67 -4.98
CA ASP A 85 10.70 7.99 -4.71
C ASP A 85 9.88 9.11 -5.37
N ARG A 86 10.26 10.36 -5.11
CA ARG A 86 9.58 11.55 -5.65
C ARG A 86 9.57 11.64 -7.19
N ASP A 87 10.51 10.96 -7.85
CA ASP A 87 10.66 10.93 -9.31
C ASP A 87 9.93 9.74 -9.95
N GLY A 88 9.33 8.87 -9.11
CA GLY A 88 8.56 7.72 -9.53
C GLY A 88 9.39 6.45 -9.73
N ASN A 89 10.64 6.42 -9.25
CA ASN A 89 11.43 5.20 -9.27
C ASN A 89 10.93 4.25 -8.17
N PHE A 90 10.87 2.97 -8.50
CA PHE A 90 10.45 1.93 -7.54
C PHE A 90 11.51 1.72 -6.46
N LEU A 91 11.07 1.73 -5.20
CA LEU A 91 11.92 1.48 -4.04
C LEU A 91 11.66 0.12 -3.40
N ASP A 92 10.38 -0.19 -3.10
CA ASP A 92 10.01 -1.41 -2.38
C ASP A 92 8.58 -1.84 -2.63
N LEU A 93 8.26 -3.11 -2.28
CA LEU A 93 6.94 -3.69 -2.34
C LEU A 93 6.70 -4.58 -1.12
N LYS A 94 5.57 -4.36 -0.43
CA LYS A 94 5.11 -5.24 0.66
C LYS A 94 3.79 -5.89 0.27
N ARG A 95 3.68 -7.18 0.52
CA ARG A 95 2.43 -7.96 0.36
C ARG A 95 1.64 -8.09 1.66
N GLY A 96 2.03 -7.41 2.70
CA GLY A 96 1.67 -7.63 4.09
C GLY A 96 2.88 -8.19 4.83
N GLU A 97 2.65 -9.12 5.76
CA GLU A 97 3.73 -9.80 6.53
C GLU A 97 4.46 -8.85 7.49
N ALA A 98 3.73 -7.86 8.04
CA ALA A 98 4.25 -7.05 9.13
C ALA A 98 4.59 -7.94 10.34
N ASP A 99 5.62 -7.56 11.06
CA ASP A 99 6.02 -8.25 12.28
C ASP A 99 4.88 -8.30 13.31
N LEU A 100 4.93 -9.32 14.15
CA LEU A 100 3.99 -9.43 15.26
C LEU A 100 4.22 -8.28 16.25
N ASN A 101 3.14 -7.68 16.73
CA ASN A 101 3.24 -6.69 17.79
C ASN A 101 3.72 -7.31 19.12
N ALA A 102 4.18 -6.48 20.05
CA ALA A 102 4.75 -6.92 21.32
C ALA A 102 3.80 -7.83 22.12
N TRP A 103 2.49 -7.55 22.12
CA TRP A 103 1.48 -8.35 22.80
C TRP A 103 1.35 -9.75 22.18
N ALA A 104 1.31 -9.85 20.85
CA ALA A 104 1.23 -11.15 20.15
C ALA A 104 2.51 -11.98 20.37
N ILE A 105 3.68 -11.33 20.43
CA ILE A 105 4.94 -11.99 20.77
C ILE A 105 4.87 -12.55 22.20
N GLU A 106 4.47 -11.73 23.18
CA GLU A 106 4.33 -12.15 24.58
C GLU A 106 3.33 -13.29 24.73
N TYR A 107 2.19 -13.22 24.04
CA TYR A 107 1.20 -14.29 24.04
C TYR A 107 1.78 -15.61 23.51
N LEU A 108 2.47 -15.59 22.38
CA LEU A 108 3.09 -16.77 21.78
C LEU A 108 4.23 -17.32 22.64
N GLU A 109 4.98 -16.47 23.35
CA GLU A 109 5.99 -16.92 24.32
C GLU A 109 5.36 -17.69 25.49
N ALA A 110 4.15 -17.33 25.91
CA ALA A 110 3.39 -18.01 26.93
C ALA A 110 2.69 -19.29 26.41
N GLN A 111 2.47 -19.41 25.10
CA GLN A 111 1.75 -20.50 24.44
C GLN A 111 2.65 -21.23 23.44
N GLN A 112 3.59 -22.04 23.95
CA GLN A 112 4.64 -22.66 23.13
C GLN A 112 4.09 -23.58 22.02
N ASP A 113 2.99 -24.29 22.27
CA ASP A 113 2.37 -25.17 21.28
C ASP A 113 1.82 -24.35 20.09
N GLU A 114 1.21 -23.20 20.36
CA GLU A 114 0.72 -22.30 19.32
C GLU A 114 1.88 -21.62 18.56
N LYS A 115 2.95 -21.23 19.28
CA LYS A 115 4.16 -20.70 18.67
C LYS A 115 4.78 -21.70 17.68
N ILE A 116 4.90 -22.98 18.09
CA ILE A 116 5.41 -24.05 17.23
C ILE A 116 4.48 -24.27 16.04
N ALA A 117 3.17 -24.39 16.28
CA ALA A 117 2.18 -24.58 15.23
C ALA A 117 2.24 -23.44 14.19
N ARG A 118 2.35 -22.17 14.63
CA ARG A 118 2.50 -21.00 13.75
C ARG A 118 3.81 -21.04 12.96
N SER A 119 4.93 -21.34 13.60
CA SER A 119 6.26 -21.36 12.95
C SER A 119 6.44 -22.51 11.94
N THR A 120 5.68 -23.59 12.11
CA THR A 120 5.73 -24.77 11.25
C THR A 120 4.57 -24.83 10.25
N TYR A 121 3.61 -23.92 10.38
CA TYR A 121 2.48 -23.85 9.46
C TYR A 121 2.97 -23.38 8.08
N VAL A 122 2.97 -24.30 7.13
CA VAL A 122 3.15 -24.00 5.72
C VAL A 122 1.74 -23.99 5.11
N PRO A 123 1.20 -22.83 4.79
CA PRO A 123 -0.11 -22.78 4.16
C PRO A 123 -0.06 -23.51 2.81
N VAL A 124 -0.88 -24.53 2.67
CA VAL A 124 -1.06 -25.21 1.37
C VAL A 124 -2.11 -24.42 0.60
N TYR A 125 -1.66 -23.71 -0.42
CA TYR A 125 -2.55 -22.97 -1.31
C TYR A 125 -2.91 -23.87 -2.49
N ASP A 126 -3.98 -24.62 -2.35
CA ASP A 126 -4.64 -25.27 -3.49
C ASP A 126 -5.50 -24.19 -4.18
N THR A 127 -4.82 -23.27 -4.85
CA THR A 127 -5.47 -22.23 -5.62
C THR A 127 -5.20 -22.47 -7.09
N ASP A 128 -6.18 -23.04 -7.78
CA ASP A 128 -6.21 -23.05 -9.24
C ASP A 128 -6.51 -21.64 -9.81
N THR A 129 -6.12 -20.58 -9.11
CA THR A 129 -6.43 -19.19 -9.46
C THR A 129 -5.20 -18.31 -9.45
N ASP A 130 -5.08 -17.45 -10.47
CA ASP A 130 -4.11 -16.37 -10.55
C ASP A 130 -4.69 -15.04 -10.00
N ASP A 131 -5.91 -15.06 -9.47
CA ASP A 131 -6.54 -13.89 -8.86
C ASP A 131 -5.83 -13.53 -7.54
N VAL A 132 -5.06 -12.44 -7.57
CA VAL A 132 -4.27 -11.97 -6.41
C VAL A 132 -5.14 -11.68 -5.19
N ARG A 133 -6.40 -11.26 -5.39
CA ARG A 133 -7.34 -10.98 -4.30
C ARG A 133 -7.81 -12.28 -3.64
N GLU A 134 -8.08 -13.30 -4.43
CA GLU A 134 -8.45 -14.62 -3.92
C GLU A 134 -7.27 -15.28 -3.19
N ILE A 135 -6.05 -15.16 -3.74
CA ILE A 135 -4.82 -15.60 -3.08
C ILE A 135 -4.65 -14.90 -1.74
N SER A 136 -4.75 -13.58 -1.71
CA SER A 136 -4.63 -12.78 -0.49
C SER A 136 -5.68 -13.14 0.56
N ALA A 137 -6.91 -13.44 0.16
CA ALA A 137 -7.97 -13.86 1.09
C ALA A 137 -7.62 -15.13 1.87
N ARG A 138 -6.79 -16.01 1.30
CA ARG A 138 -6.40 -17.31 1.89
C ARG A 138 -5.08 -17.26 2.66
N ILE A 139 -4.24 -16.25 2.42
CA ILE A 139 -2.92 -16.11 3.05
C ILE A 139 -3.01 -15.07 4.17
N GLU A 140 -3.09 -15.51 5.41
CA GLU A 140 -3.35 -14.63 6.57
C GLU A 140 -2.41 -13.43 6.66
N PRO A 141 -1.07 -13.52 6.51
CA PRO A 141 -0.20 -12.36 6.59
C PRO A 141 -0.34 -11.37 5.42
N PHE A 142 -0.86 -11.80 4.27
CA PHE A 142 -0.99 -10.92 3.12
C PHE A 142 -2.07 -9.85 3.32
N PHE A 143 -1.92 -8.72 2.64
CA PHE A 143 -2.97 -7.71 2.59
C PHE A 143 -4.22 -8.27 1.91
N TRP A 144 -5.38 -7.96 2.46
CA TRP A 144 -6.66 -8.20 1.82
C TRP A 144 -7.49 -6.93 1.80
N ASP A 145 -7.56 -6.30 0.63
CA ASP A 145 -8.12 -4.99 0.36
C ASP A 145 -7.43 -3.86 1.18
N PRO A 146 -6.14 -3.59 0.93
CA PRO A 146 -5.46 -2.43 1.52
C PRO A 146 -6.11 -1.15 0.97
N CYS A 147 -6.71 -0.37 1.87
CA CYS A 147 -7.56 0.75 1.47
C CYS A 147 -7.07 2.11 1.96
N SER A 148 -6.17 2.16 2.91
CA SER A 148 -5.57 3.40 3.37
C SER A 148 -4.14 3.18 3.87
N VAL A 149 -3.31 4.19 3.72
CA VAL A 149 -1.93 4.23 4.20
C VAL A 149 -1.67 5.57 4.86
N THR A 150 -0.91 5.58 5.95
CA THR A 150 -0.45 6.80 6.60
C THR A 150 0.89 6.57 7.28
N LEU A 151 1.61 7.66 7.54
CA LEU A 151 2.89 7.62 8.26
C LEU A 151 2.79 8.37 9.58
N ASP A 152 3.59 7.95 10.57
CA ASP A 152 3.80 8.74 11.76
C ASP A 152 5.09 9.59 11.68
N GLU A 153 5.31 10.41 12.69
CA GLU A 153 6.50 11.29 12.78
C GLU A 153 7.83 10.53 12.84
N ASN A 154 7.82 9.22 13.14
CA ASN A 154 9.00 8.38 13.20
C ASN A 154 9.24 7.62 11.87
N GLY A 155 8.37 7.80 10.88
CA GLY A 155 8.44 7.15 9.58
C GLY A 155 7.90 5.71 9.59
N ARG A 156 7.12 5.31 10.61
CA ARG A 156 6.39 4.03 10.57
C ARG A 156 5.21 4.15 9.64
N VAL A 157 4.99 3.10 8.86
CA VAL A 157 3.93 3.03 7.86
C VAL A 157 2.78 2.18 8.39
N TYR A 158 1.58 2.73 8.37
CA TYR A 158 0.35 2.08 8.80
C TYR A 158 -0.52 1.81 7.58
N VAL A 159 -0.86 0.56 7.32
CA VAL A 159 -1.72 0.16 6.19
C VAL A 159 -2.99 -0.48 6.73
N LEU A 160 -4.14 0.12 6.40
CA LEU A 160 -5.46 -0.37 6.80
C LEU A 160 -6.00 -1.35 5.74
N GLU A 161 -6.55 -2.47 6.21
CA GLU A 161 -7.19 -3.50 5.40
C GLU A 161 -8.68 -3.61 5.74
N THR A 162 -9.54 -3.53 4.73
CA THR A 162 -11.00 -3.62 4.97
C THR A 162 -11.48 -5.04 5.20
N CYS A 163 -11.03 -6.00 4.42
CA CYS A 163 -11.55 -7.37 4.48
C CYS A 163 -11.01 -8.21 5.64
N ARG A 164 -9.90 -7.79 6.26
CA ARG A 164 -9.39 -8.42 7.48
C ARG A 164 -9.70 -7.66 8.76
N HIS A 165 -10.33 -6.49 8.65
CA HIS A 165 -10.67 -5.64 9.79
C HIS A 165 -9.47 -5.34 10.69
N ARG A 166 -8.30 -5.10 10.09
CA ARG A 166 -7.04 -4.84 10.79
C ARG A 166 -6.24 -3.75 10.10
N PHE A 167 -5.17 -3.32 10.74
CA PHE A 167 -4.09 -2.59 10.11
C PHE A 167 -2.75 -3.28 10.39
N GLN A 168 -1.80 -3.13 9.47
CA GLN A 168 -0.43 -3.58 9.65
C GLN A 168 0.49 -2.38 9.82
N ILE A 169 1.52 -2.53 10.66
CA ILE A 169 2.52 -1.49 10.93
C ILE A 169 3.86 -2.02 10.44
N PHE A 170 4.50 -1.23 9.59
CA PHE A 170 5.87 -1.50 9.15
C PHE A 170 6.77 -0.45 9.79
N GLU A 171 7.87 -0.89 10.39
CA GLU A 171 8.96 -0.02 10.75
C GLU A 171 9.51 0.63 9.47
N ARG A 172 10.28 1.71 9.61
CA ARG A 172 10.77 2.49 8.47
C ARG A 172 11.27 1.59 7.33
N ILE A 173 10.63 1.75 6.16
CA ILE A 173 10.93 1.04 4.91
C ILE A 173 12.01 1.82 4.16
#